data_ebd19dc957b8598e3b6250163decaefc
#
_entry.id   ebd19dc957b8598e3b6250163decaefc
#
_cell.length_a   1.000
_cell.length_b   1.000
_cell.length_c   1.000
_cell.angle_alpha   90.00
_cell.angle_beta   90.00
_cell.angle_gamma   90.00
#
_symmetry.space_group_name_H-M   'P 1'
#
loop_
_entity.id
_entity.type
_entity.pdbx_description
1 polymer ?
#
loop_
_entity_poly.entity_id
_entity_poly.type
_entity_poly.pdbx_seq_one_letter_code
_entity_poly.pdbx_strand_id
1 'polypeptide(L)'
;MIKTLARQIKEYKRASLVTPIFMILEVAMEMVIPLLMASIIDDGVQAGDMKHIFVIGCYMVLAAIVGLFAGVMGGKYGAKASTGFARNLREAMYENIQTFSFSNIDKFSTAGLVTRMTTDVTNIQNAYQMLLRMCFRAPVSLICAMLMAFLINAKVASIYLVAVVFLGIIMIFIMKKVSKYFSEVFKKYDDLNASVQENVAAQRVVKAYVREDYEIDKFHKASYNIYKMFKKAECTMVTIWPVMQFTVYGCILGISWLGAHMIVASQMTTGELMSLLTYCMTILMNLMMLAMIFVMMTMSAASAKRIRSEERRVGKECRSRWSPYH
;
A
#
# COMPACT_ATOMS: atom_id res chain seq x y z
N MET A 1 0.16 12.11 -16.05
CA MET A 1 -0.81 11.38 -15.24
C MET A 1 -0.99 11.99 -13.86
N ILE A 2 0.03 12.00 -13.02
CA ILE A 2 -0.04 12.53 -11.63
C ILE A 2 -0.43 14.02 -11.61
N LYS A 3 0.13 14.85 -12.51
CA LYS A 3 -0.20 16.28 -12.57
C LYS A 3 -1.69 16.57 -12.89
N THR A 4 -2.33 15.78 -13.75
CA THR A 4 -3.75 15.96 -14.12
C THR A 4 -4.65 15.62 -12.94
N LEU A 5 -4.40 14.46 -12.30
CA LEU A 5 -5.13 14.04 -11.11
C LEU A 5 -4.89 14.98 -9.93
N ALA A 6 -3.65 15.41 -9.69
CA ALA A 6 -3.31 16.36 -8.63
C ALA A 6 -4.02 17.72 -8.78
N ARG A 7 -4.37 18.12 -10.00
CA ARG A 7 -5.15 19.34 -10.26
C ARG A 7 -6.57 19.27 -9.67
N GLN A 8 -7.13 18.08 -9.50
CA GLN A 8 -8.46 17.89 -8.92
C GLN A 8 -8.50 17.94 -7.39
N ILE A 9 -7.35 18.10 -6.73
CA ILE A 9 -7.30 18.30 -5.27
C ILE A 9 -7.97 19.64 -4.87
N LYS A 10 -7.90 20.67 -5.74
CA LYS A 10 -8.57 21.99 -5.61
C LYS A 10 -8.53 22.53 -4.16
N GLU A 11 -9.69 22.62 -3.54
CA GLU A 11 -9.91 23.15 -2.19
C GLU A 11 -9.39 22.25 -1.05
N TYR A 12 -9.14 20.95 -1.31
CA TYR A 12 -8.69 19.99 -0.31
C TYR A 12 -7.18 19.95 -0.10
N LYS A 13 -6.41 20.88 -0.69
CA LYS A 13 -4.95 20.98 -0.53
C LYS A 13 -4.52 21.08 0.93
N ARG A 14 -5.23 21.87 1.74
CA ARG A 14 -4.94 22.01 3.19
C ARG A 14 -5.10 20.68 3.91
N ALA A 15 -6.20 19.96 3.70
CA ALA A 15 -6.41 18.65 4.30
C ALA A 15 -5.35 17.63 3.85
N SER A 16 -4.94 17.67 2.59
CA SER A 16 -3.90 16.81 2.02
C SER A 16 -2.50 17.06 2.60
N LEU A 17 -2.17 18.32 2.98
CA LEU A 17 -0.91 18.67 3.62
C LEU A 17 -0.92 18.40 5.13
N VAL A 18 -2.05 18.59 5.78
CA VAL A 18 -2.20 18.38 7.22
C VAL A 18 -2.14 16.91 7.59
N THR A 19 -2.67 16.01 6.74
CA THR A 19 -2.64 14.56 6.99
C THR A 19 -1.24 14.00 7.22
N PRO A 20 -0.23 14.21 6.34
CA PRO A 20 1.15 13.76 6.59
C PRO A 20 1.78 14.33 7.87
N ILE A 21 1.45 15.58 8.23
CA ILE A 21 1.99 16.21 9.45
C ILE A 21 1.49 15.45 10.70
N PHE A 22 0.20 15.13 10.76
CA PHE A 22 -0.34 14.32 11.85
C PHE A 22 0.22 12.88 11.85
N MET A 23 0.47 12.29 10.69
CA MET A 23 1.11 10.97 10.60
C MET A 23 2.56 11.00 11.11
N ILE A 24 3.31 12.06 10.83
CA ILE A 24 4.67 12.24 11.36
C ILE A 24 4.63 12.43 12.88
N LEU A 25 3.69 13.22 13.40
CA LEU A 25 3.52 13.43 14.84
C LEU A 25 3.15 12.11 15.54
N GLU A 26 2.24 11.32 14.97
CA GLU A 26 1.88 9.99 15.48
C GLU A 26 3.12 9.09 15.57
N VAL A 27 3.92 9.01 14.50
CA VAL A 27 5.17 8.24 14.49
C VAL A 27 6.18 8.74 15.51
N ALA A 28 6.32 10.05 15.69
CA ALA A 28 7.22 10.60 16.68
C ALA A 28 6.84 10.16 18.11
N MET A 29 5.55 10.18 18.44
CA MET A 29 5.06 9.70 19.74
C MET A 29 5.25 8.17 19.87
N GLU A 30 5.02 7.41 18.83
CA GLU A 30 5.26 5.96 18.80
C GLU A 30 6.74 5.61 19.07
N MET A 31 7.67 6.42 18.56
CA MET A 31 9.12 6.21 18.77
C MET A 31 9.60 6.59 20.18
N VAL A 32 8.91 7.48 20.86
CA VAL A 32 9.26 7.90 22.24
C VAL A 32 8.91 6.82 23.27
N ILE A 33 7.84 6.06 23.06
CA ILE A 33 7.34 5.06 24.02
C ILE A 33 8.41 4.01 24.40
N PRO A 34 9.15 3.37 23.47
CA PRO A 34 10.19 2.41 23.84
C PRO A 34 11.34 3.03 24.64
N LEU A 35 11.69 4.30 24.41
CA LEU A 35 12.71 5.01 25.19
C LEU A 35 12.25 5.25 26.63
N LEU A 36 11.01 5.68 26.82
CA LEU A 36 10.44 5.84 28.15
C LEU A 36 10.36 4.50 28.88
N MET A 37 10.07 3.42 28.17
CA MET A 37 10.06 2.07 28.72
C MET A 37 11.46 1.64 29.17
N ALA A 38 12.53 1.99 28.43
CA ALA A 38 13.89 1.75 28.86
C ALA A 38 14.19 2.45 30.18
N SER A 39 13.84 3.73 30.33
CA SER A 39 14.03 4.48 31.54
C SER A 39 13.24 3.90 32.74
N ILE A 40 12.03 3.37 32.51
CA ILE A 40 11.29 2.64 33.56
C ILE A 40 12.07 1.41 34.02
N ILE A 41 12.66 0.65 33.10
CA ILE A 41 13.40 -0.58 33.45
C ILE A 41 14.70 -0.24 34.19
N ASP A 42 15.48 0.67 33.63
CA ASP A 42 16.85 0.94 34.12
C ASP A 42 16.85 1.79 35.38
N ASP A 43 16.17 2.94 35.38
CA ASP A 43 16.17 3.88 36.48
C ASP A 43 15.05 3.63 37.50
N GLY A 44 13.98 2.94 37.07
CA GLY A 44 12.84 2.64 37.93
C GLY A 44 12.94 1.26 38.58
N VAL A 45 12.90 0.20 37.80
CA VAL A 45 12.82 -1.18 38.30
C VAL A 45 14.15 -1.61 38.90
N GLN A 46 15.29 -1.36 38.23
CA GLN A 46 16.62 -1.76 38.75
C GLN A 46 17.03 -0.94 39.96
N ALA A 47 16.70 0.36 39.98
CA ALA A 47 16.96 1.23 41.11
C ALA A 47 15.92 1.12 42.24
N GLY A 48 14.78 0.47 42.03
CA GLY A 48 13.69 0.30 42.98
C GLY A 48 12.91 1.60 43.27
N ASP A 49 12.99 2.61 42.37
CA ASP A 49 12.31 3.91 42.52
C ASP A 49 10.90 3.89 41.93
N MET A 50 9.91 3.59 42.78
CA MET A 50 8.49 3.60 42.40
C MET A 50 7.99 4.97 41.96
N LYS A 51 8.60 6.07 42.46
CA LYS A 51 8.20 7.41 42.07
C LYS A 51 8.59 7.70 40.62
N HIS A 52 9.81 7.30 40.24
CA HIS A 52 10.29 7.41 38.86
C HIS A 52 9.40 6.61 37.90
N ILE A 53 9.06 5.35 38.22
CA ILE A 53 8.15 4.51 37.44
C ILE A 53 6.80 5.19 37.21
N PHE A 54 6.22 5.78 38.28
CA PHE A 54 4.94 6.46 38.16
C PHE A 54 5.00 7.70 37.26
N VAL A 55 6.03 8.52 37.42
CA VAL A 55 6.21 9.75 36.63
C VAL A 55 6.41 9.42 35.14
N ILE A 56 7.32 8.49 34.84
CA ILE A 56 7.57 8.09 33.43
C ILE A 56 6.35 7.37 32.84
N GLY A 57 5.66 6.56 33.66
CA GLY A 57 4.38 5.96 33.24
C GLY A 57 3.33 7.00 32.82
N CYS A 58 3.22 8.12 33.57
CA CYS A 58 2.37 9.23 33.19
C CYS A 58 2.80 9.88 31.86
N TYR A 59 4.10 10.04 31.62
CA TYR A 59 4.59 10.54 30.32
C TYR A 59 4.30 9.57 29.17
N MET A 60 4.39 8.25 29.40
CA MET A 60 3.99 7.26 28.38
C MET A 60 2.51 7.35 28.03
N VAL A 61 1.64 7.49 29.04
CA VAL A 61 0.19 7.66 28.82
C VAL A 61 -0.08 8.97 28.06
N LEU A 62 0.59 10.06 28.40
CA LEU A 62 0.47 11.33 27.69
C LEU A 62 0.93 11.21 26.23
N ALA A 63 2.07 10.57 25.99
CA ALA A 63 2.56 10.32 24.62
C ALA A 63 1.57 9.46 23.81
N ALA A 64 0.99 8.43 24.42
CA ALA A 64 -0.03 7.60 23.81
C ALA A 64 -1.31 8.39 23.47
N ILE A 65 -1.77 9.28 24.35
CA ILE A 65 -2.93 10.15 24.11
C ILE A 65 -2.66 11.13 22.97
N VAL A 66 -1.47 11.75 22.94
CA VAL A 66 -1.07 12.65 21.85
C VAL A 66 -0.98 11.89 20.52
N GLY A 67 -0.40 10.67 20.53
CA GLY A 67 -0.34 9.78 19.37
C GLY A 67 -1.73 9.39 18.87
N LEU A 68 -2.62 9.00 19.79
CA LEU A 68 -4.02 8.70 19.44
C LEU A 68 -4.72 9.90 18.80
N PHE A 69 -4.59 11.10 19.39
CA PHE A 69 -5.16 12.31 18.83
C PHE A 69 -4.60 12.60 17.44
N ALA A 70 -3.30 12.47 17.24
CA ALA A 70 -2.66 12.66 15.95
C ALA A 70 -3.17 11.64 14.91
N GLY A 71 -3.28 10.36 15.27
CA GLY A 71 -3.82 9.31 14.42
C GLY A 71 -5.27 9.55 14.00
N VAL A 72 -6.14 9.95 14.95
CA VAL A 72 -7.55 10.29 14.67
C VAL A 72 -7.65 11.51 13.75
N MET A 73 -6.87 12.57 14.01
CA MET A 73 -6.87 13.77 13.15
C MET A 73 -6.30 13.47 11.77
N GLY A 74 -5.21 12.72 11.67
CA GLY A 74 -4.68 12.25 10.40
C GLY A 74 -5.68 11.42 9.61
N GLY A 75 -6.43 10.53 10.29
CA GLY A 75 -7.54 9.78 9.70
C GLY A 75 -8.65 10.66 9.16
N LYS A 76 -9.13 11.62 9.98
CA LYS A 76 -10.20 12.56 9.64
C LYS A 76 -9.83 13.44 8.44
N TYR A 77 -8.64 14.07 8.45
CA TYR A 77 -8.19 14.92 7.35
C TYR A 77 -7.87 14.10 6.10
N GLY A 78 -7.31 12.89 6.24
CA GLY A 78 -7.08 11.98 5.14
C GLY A 78 -8.35 11.51 4.45
N ALA A 79 -9.39 11.16 5.22
CA ALA A 79 -10.71 10.85 4.70
C ALA A 79 -11.34 12.06 3.99
N LYS A 80 -11.32 13.24 4.61
CA LYS A 80 -11.83 14.48 4.00
C LYS A 80 -11.12 14.81 2.69
N ALA A 81 -9.80 14.66 2.64
CA ALA A 81 -9.01 14.92 1.45
C ALA A 81 -9.32 13.92 0.32
N SER A 82 -9.39 12.62 0.63
CA SER A 82 -9.62 11.58 -0.37
C SER A 82 -11.05 11.58 -0.93
N THR A 83 -12.06 11.74 -0.07
CA THR A 83 -13.45 11.81 -0.51
C THR A 83 -13.73 13.10 -1.29
N GLY A 84 -13.18 14.24 -0.84
CA GLY A 84 -13.27 15.51 -1.56
C GLY A 84 -12.58 15.46 -2.93
N PHE A 85 -11.40 14.87 -3.00
CA PHE A 85 -10.72 14.63 -4.27
C PHE A 85 -11.56 13.75 -5.23
N ALA A 86 -12.16 12.67 -4.72
CA ALA A 86 -13.02 11.80 -5.52
C ALA A 86 -14.30 12.49 -6.01
N ARG A 87 -14.88 13.36 -5.18
CA ARG A 87 -16.00 14.22 -5.58
C ARG A 87 -15.63 15.11 -6.77
N ASN A 88 -14.53 15.86 -6.64
CA ASN A 88 -14.06 16.75 -7.70
C ASN A 88 -13.69 15.99 -8.98
N LEU A 89 -13.16 14.77 -8.83
CA LEU A 89 -12.83 13.91 -9.97
C LEU A 89 -14.11 13.43 -10.70
N ARG A 90 -15.14 13.00 -9.95
CA ARG A 90 -16.45 12.62 -10.53
C ARG A 90 -17.11 13.79 -11.24
N GLU A 91 -17.10 14.97 -10.64
CA GLU A 91 -17.64 16.20 -11.22
C GLU A 91 -16.94 16.52 -12.55
N ALA A 92 -15.60 16.56 -12.56
CA ALA A 92 -14.83 16.81 -13.77
C ALA A 92 -15.02 15.75 -14.85
N MET A 93 -15.17 14.47 -14.48
CA MET A 93 -15.49 13.40 -15.43
C MET A 93 -16.90 13.56 -16.01
N TYR A 94 -17.89 13.89 -15.18
CA TYR A 94 -19.26 14.09 -15.63
C TYR A 94 -19.37 15.28 -16.58
N GLU A 95 -18.76 16.42 -16.24
CA GLU A 95 -18.66 17.59 -17.12
C GLU A 95 -18.03 17.21 -18.47
N ASN A 96 -16.96 16.42 -18.44
CA ASN A 96 -16.28 15.97 -19.66
C ASN A 96 -17.17 15.06 -20.52
N ILE A 97 -17.93 14.14 -19.90
CA ILE A 97 -18.89 13.25 -20.60
C ILE A 97 -19.98 14.06 -21.31
N GLN A 98 -20.47 15.16 -20.68
CA GLN A 98 -21.48 16.03 -21.32
C GLN A 98 -20.95 16.74 -22.58
N THR A 99 -19.64 16.86 -22.74
CA THR A 99 -19.02 17.45 -23.94
C THR A 99 -18.74 16.42 -25.03
N PHE A 100 -19.08 15.15 -24.83
CA PHE A 100 -18.85 14.09 -25.83
C PHE A 100 -19.72 14.27 -27.07
N SER A 101 -19.12 14.10 -28.24
CA SER A 101 -19.86 13.96 -29.49
C SER A 101 -20.53 12.58 -29.59
N PHE A 102 -21.58 12.43 -30.41
CA PHE A 102 -22.25 11.15 -30.65
C PHE A 102 -21.26 10.03 -31.03
N SER A 103 -20.26 10.33 -31.88
CA SER A 103 -19.20 9.40 -32.24
C SER A 103 -18.34 8.92 -31.06
N ASN A 104 -18.20 9.73 -30.01
CA ASN A 104 -17.47 9.33 -28.81
C ASN A 104 -18.35 8.47 -27.89
N ILE A 105 -19.65 8.74 -27.82
CA ILE A 105 -20.61 7.94 -27.04
C ILE A 105 -20.69 6.51 -27.60
N ASP A 106 -20.68 6.36 -28.90
CA ASP A 106 -20.72 5.03 -29.55
C ASP A 106 -19.45 4.20 -29.31
N LYS A 107 -18.29 4.86 -29.11
CA LYS A 107 -17.02 4.20 -28.80
C LYS A 107 -16.92 3.74 -27.34
N PHE A 108 -17.61 4.40 -26.44
CA PHE A 108 -17.63 4.05 -25.01
C PHE A 108 -18.98 3.41 -24.67
N SER A 109 -18.98 2.15 -24.26
CA SER A 109 -20.21 1.54 -23.76
C SER A 109 -20.70 2.29 -22.52
N THR A 110 -22.00 2.51 -22.40
CA THR A 110 -22.62 3.18 -21.22
C THR A 110 -22.20 2.50 -19.92
N ALA A 111 -22.17 1.15 -19.90
CA ALA A 111 -21.70 0.37 -18.77
C ALA A 111 -20.23 0.67 -18.44
N GLY A 112 -19.37 0.88 -19.45
CA GLY A 112 -17.97 1.25 -19.26
C GLY A 112 -17.79 2.62 -18.60
N LEU A 113 -18.58 3.62 -19.00
CA LEU A 113 -18.57 4.95 -18.40
C LEU A 113 -19.04 4.93 -16.94
N VAL A 114 -20.11 4.18 -16.66
CA VAL A 114 -20.60 4.00 -15.27
C VAL A 114 -19.54 3.34 -14.40
N THR A 115 -18.88 2.27 -14.87
CA THR A 115 -17.81 1.59 -14.12
C THR A 115 -16.65 2.53 -13.81
N ARG A 116 -16.28 3.42 -14.72
CA ARG A 116 -15.21 4.39 -14.49
C ARG A 116 -15.59 5.45 -13.45
N MET A 117 -16.81 5.97 -13.50
CA MET A 117 -17.31 6.95 -12.51
C MET A 117 -17.51 6.37 -11.11
N THR A 118 -17.76 5.07 -11.01
CA THR A 118 -17.98 4.37 -9.74
C THR A 118 -16.71 3.66 -9.26
N THR A 119 -16.38 2.54 -9.87
CA THR A 119 -15.32 1.63 -9.40
C THR A 119 -13.92 2.24 -9.58
N ASP A 120 -13.59 2.78 -10.76
CA ASP A 120 -12.26 3.33 -11.02
C ASP A 120 -11.98 4.57 -10.17
N VAL A 121 -12.95 5.46 -10.00
CA VAL A 121 -12.81 6.63 -9.11
C VAL A 121 -12.65 6.19 -7.65
N THR A 122 -13.40 5.18 -7.19
CA THR A 122 -13.26 4.64 -5.84
C THR A 122 -11.88 4.01 -5.61
N ASN A 123 -11.34 3.28 -6.59
CA ASN A 123 -9.99 2.74 -6.53
C ASN A 123 -8.93 3.83 -6.41
N ILE A 124 -9.08 4.92 -7.16
CA ILE A 124 -8.17 6.08 -7.07
C ILE A 124 -8.35 6.83 -5.76
N GLN A 125 -9.56 6.96 -5.25
CA GLN A 125 -9.85 7.55 -3.92
C GLN A 125 -9.11 6.77 -2.82
N ASN A 126 -9.23 5.45 -2.81
CA ASN A 126 -8.59 4.58 -1.83
C ASN A 126 -7.05 4.65 -1.95
N ALA A 127 -6.52 4.64 -3.17
CA ALA A 127 -5.09 4.82 -3.41
C ALA A 127 -4.59 6.18 -2.92
N TYR A 128 -5.35 7.25 -3.14
CA TYR A 128 -5.00 8.59 -2.68
C TYR A 128 -5.01 8.68 -1.15
N GLN A 129 -6.01 8.09 -0.49
CA GLN A 129 -6.07 8.01 0.97
C GLN A 129 -4.88 7.23 1.53
N MET A 130 -4.53 6.10 0.92
CA MET A 130 -3.39 5.28 1.31
C MET A 130 -2.07 6.03 1.11
N LEU A 131 -1.93 6.77 0.01
CA LEU A 131 -0.77 7.61 -0.27
C LEU A 131 -0.59 8.68 0.81
N LEU A 132 -1.66 9.38 1.20
CA LEU A 132 -1.59 10.43 2.22
C LEU A 132 -1.25 9.90 3.62
N ARG A 133 -1.69 8.70 3.97
CA ARG A 133 -1.50 8.14 5.30
C ARG A 133 -0.27 7.21 5.38
N MET A 134 -0.23 6.19 4.55
CA MET A 134 0.76 5.11 4.69
C MET A 134 2.08 5.37 3.97
N CYS A 135 2.06 6.05 2.80
CA CYS A 135 3.29 6.37 2.08
C CYS A 135 4.17 7.39 2.82
N PHE A 136 3.60 8.18 3.74
CA PHE A 136 4.40 9.05 4.61
C PHE A 136 4.74 8.35 5.93
N ARG A 137 3.79 7.63 6.54
CA ARG A 137 3.99 6.95 7.81
C ARG A 137 5.12 5.90 7.75
N ALA A 138 5.06 4.98 6.79
CA ALA A 138 5.97 3.84 6.75
C ALA A 138 7.45 4.24 6.54
N PRO A 139 7.82 5.12 5.57
CA PRO A 139 9.21 5.57 5.44
C PRO A 139 9.69 6.38 6.63
N VAL A 140 8.85 7.28 7.17
CA VAL A 140 9.23 8.11 8.33
C VAL A 140 9.44 7.22 9.56
N SER A 141 8.53 6.27 9.83
CA SER A 141 8.66 5.34 10.94
C SER A 141 9.91 4.46 10.80
N LEU A 142 10.22 3.98 9.60
CA LEU A 142 11.42 3.19 9.35
C LEU A 142 12.70 4.02 9.59
N ILE A 143 12.75 5.24 9.07
CA ILE A 143 13.90 6.14 9.26
C ILE A 143 14.05 6.52 10.74
N CYS A 144 12.97 6.91 11.42
CA CYS A 144 13.00 7.28 12.82
C CYS A 144 13.42 6.10 13.71
N ALA A 145 12.83 4.91 13.51
CA ALA A 145 13.20 3.73 14.27
C ALA A 145 14.67 3.34 14.06
N MET A 146 15.16 3.45 12.82
CA MET A 146 16.57 3.21 12.52
C MET A 146 17.49 4.23 13.20
N LEU A 147 17.15 5.53 13.12
CA LEU A 147 17.92 6.59 13.80
C LEU A 147 17.94 6.37 15.32
N MET A 148 16.79 6.05 15.93
CA MET A 148 16.72 5.78 17.37
C MET A 148 17.56 4.56 17.76
N ALA A 149 17.54 3.50 16.96
CA ALA A 149 18.38 2.33 17.20
C ALA A 149 19.88 2.66 17.11
N PHE A 150 20.30 3.50 16.13
CA PHE A 150 21.69 3.95 16.04
C PHE A 150 22.12 4.86 17.18
N LEU A 151 21.22 5.68 17.72
CA LEU A 151 21.49 6.54 18.86
C LEU A 151 21.69 5.73 20.15
N ILE A 152 20.98 4.61 20.32
CA ILE A 152 21.14 3.71 21.47
C ILE A 152 22.45 2.93 21.32
N ASN A 153 22.61 2.18 20.24
CA ASN A 153 23.82 1.39 20.03
C ASN A 153 24.08 1.10 18.54
N ALA A 154 25.10 1.71 17.99
CA ALA A 154 25.44 1.59 16.56
C ALA A 154 25.86 0.15 16.16
N LYS A 155 26.49 -0.62 17.04
CA LYS A 155 26.90 -2.02 16.74
C LYS A 155 25.67 -2.92 16.57
N VAL A 156 24.70 -2.83 17.48
CA VAL A 156 23.46 -3.60 17.40
C VAL A 156 22.59 -3.11 16.25
N ALA A 157 22.52 -1.80 16.04
CA ALA A 157 21.75 -1.19 14.94
C ALA A 157 22.26 -1.63 13.55
N SER A 158 23.53 -1.99 13.41
CA SER A 158 24.05 -2.53 12.15
C SER A 158 23.36 -3.83 11.71
N ILE A 159 22.88 -4.65 12.66
CA ILE A 159 22.09 -5.86 12.36
C ILE A 159 20.80 -5.50 11.61
N TYR A 160 20.12 -4.43 12.04
CA TYR A 160 18.89 -3.97 11.36
C TYR A 160 19.19 -3.49 9.94
N LEU A 161 20.29 -2.75 9.75
CA LEU A 161 20.67 -2.27 8.43
C LEU A 161 20.87 -3.44 7.46
N VAL A 162 21.60 -4.47 7.90
CA VAL A 162 21.81 -5.69 7.09
C VAL A 162 20.47 -6.38 6.80
N ALA A 163 19.61 -6.52 7.81
CA ALA A 163 18.30 -7.15 7.66
C ALA A 163 17.38 -6.38 6.70
N VAL A 164 17.34 -5.05 6.81
CA VAL A 164 16.53 -4.20 5.92
C VAL A 164 17.01 -4.29 4.48
N VAL A 165 18.32 -4.24 4.25
CA VAL A 165 18.90 -4.39 2.91
C VAL A 165 18.63 -5.79 2.35
N PHE A 166 18.83 -6.83 3.14
CA PHE A 166 18.57 -8.22 2.76
C PHE A 166 17.10 -8.43 2.38
N LEU A 167 16.17 -8.04 3.27
CA LEU A 167 14.74 -8.11 2.99
C LEU A 167 14.34 -7.25 1.81
N GLY A 168 14.86 -6.03 1.70
CA GLY A 168 14.57 -5.14 0.59
C GLY A 168 14.92 -5.77 -0.77
N ILE A 169 16.08 -6.39 -0.89
CA ILE A 169 16.52 -7.08 -2.10
C ILE A 169 15.58 -8.26 -2.42
N ILE A 170 15.29 -9.10 -1.42
CA ILE A 170 14.40 -10.27 -1.59
C ILE A 170 13.00 -9.81 -2.00
N MET A 171 12.45 -8.78 -1.34
CA MET A 171 11.13 -8.24 -1.65
C MET A 171 11.06 -7.71 -3.08
N ILE A 172 12.05 -6.95 -3.53
CA ILE A 172 12.12 -6.47 -4.91
C ILE A 172 12.14 -7.64 -5.90
N PHE A 173 12.91 -8.67 -5.62
CA PHE A 173 13.00 -9.86 -6.48
C PHE A 173 11.67 -10.62 -6.55
N ILE A 174 11.05 -10.90 -5.39
CA ILE A 174 9.75 -11.58 -5.32
C ILE A 174 8.68 -10.75 -6.02
N MET A 175 8.62 -9.43 -5.78
CA MET A 175 7.63 -8.55 -6.38
C MET A 175 7.73 -8.48 -7.90
N LYS A 176 8.95 -8.42 -8.46
CA LYS A 176 9.16 -8.49 -9.91
C LYS A 176 8.64 -9.80 -10.49
N LYS A 177 8.90 -10.93 -9.82
CA LYS A 177 8.46 -12.26 -10.26
C LYS A 177 6.94 -12.42 -10.17
N VAL A 178 6.34 -12.00 -9.06
CA VAL A 178 4.90 -12.00 -8.82
C VAL A 178 4.17 -11.13 -9.85
N SER A 179 4.64 -9.90 -10.09
CA SER A 179 4.07 -8.98 -11.08
C SER A 179 4.06 -9.59 -12.49
N LYS A 180 5.12 -10.31 -12.88
CA LYS A 180 5.17 -11.01 -14.15
C LYS A 180 4.10 -12.10 -14.24
N TYR A 181 3.98 -12.94 -13.20
CA TYR A 181 2.99 -14.02 -13.18
C TYR A 181 1.55 -13.47 -13.22
N PHE A 182 1.25 -12.44 -12.43
CA PHE A 182 -0.08 -11.83 -12.48
C PHE A 182 -0.41 -11.22 -13.86
N SER A 183 0.56 -10.60 -14.53
CA SER A 183 0.35 -10.10 -15.89
C SER A 183 0.02 -11.22 -16.88
N GLU A 184 0.63 -12.40 -16.74
CA GLU A 184 0.33 -13.57 -17.55
C GLU A 184 -1.06 -14.17 -17.21
N VAL A 185 -1.41 -14.21 -15.91
CA VAL A 185 -2.74 -14.63 -15.45
C VAL A 185 -3.85 -13.77 -16.05
N PHE A 186 -3.70 -12.43 -16.02
CA PHE A 186 -4.72 -11.53 -16.58
C PHE A 186 -4.92 -11.75 -18.07
N LYS A 187 -3.85 -11.99 -18.85
CA LYS A 187 -4.00 -12.33 -20.28
C LYS A 187 -4.80 -13.62 -20.49
N LYS A 188 -4.55 -14.65 -19.65
CA LYS A 188 -5.31 -15.90 -19.71
C LYS A 188 -6.76 -15.74 -19.28
N TYR A 189 -7.05 -14.83 -18.36
CA TYR A 189 -8.43 -14.44 -18.03
C TYR A 189 -9.15 -13.78 -19.20
N ASP A 190 -8.47 -12.90 -19.92
CA ASP A 190 -9.04 -12.26 -21.11
C ASP A 190 -9.36 -13.30 -22.19
N ASP A 191 -8.47 -14.28 -22.44
CA ASP A 191 -8.68 -15.39 -23.37
C ASP A 191 -9.90 -16.26 -22.94
N LEU A 192 -10.02 -16.57 -21.63
CA LEU A 192 -11.15 -17.32 -21.10
C LEU A 192 -12.46 -16.56 -21.26
N ASN A 193 -12.49 -15.28 -20.89
CA ASN A 193 -13.67 -14.44 -21.00
C ASN A 193 -14.15 -14.32 -22.45
N ALA A 194 -13.23 -14.16 -23.40
CA ALA A 194 -13.56 -14.15 -24.82
C ALA A 194 -14.19 -15.47 -25.27
N SER A 195 -13.61 -16.62 -24.84
CA SER A 195 -14.14 -17.94 -25.15
C SER A 195 -15.53 -18.18 -24.55
N VAL A 196 -15.78 -17.71 -23.32
CA VAL A 196 -17.10 -17.81 -22.67
C VAL A 196 -18.13 -16.95 -23.41
N GLN A 197 -17.79 -15.72 -23.78
CA GLN A 197 -18.69 -14.83 -24.53
C GLN A 197 -19.04 -15.41 -25.90
N GLU A 198 -18.07 -15.98 -26.61
CA GLU A 198 -18.26 -16.66 -27.87
C GLU A 198 -19.23 -17.85 -27.72
N ASN A 199 -18.98 -18.70 -26.69
CA ASN A 199 -19.82 -19.88 -26.45
C ASN A 199 -21.26 -19.49 -26.07
N VAL A 200 -21.45 -18.51 -25.18
CA VAL A 200 -22.79 -18.04 -24.78
C VAL A 200 -23.56 -17.45 -25.97
N ALA A 201 -22.89 -16.70 -26.83
CA ALA A 201 -23.49 -16.15 -28.04
C ALA A 201 -23.86 -17.23 -29.06
N ALA A 202 -23.04 -18.29 -29.17
CA ALA A 202 -23.19 -19.38 -30.09
C ALA A 202 -23.91 -20.61 -29.50
N GLN A 203 -24.52 -20.53 -28.34
CA GLN A 203 -25.08 -21.68 -27.61
C GLN A 203 -26.14 -22.45 -28.43
N ARG A 204 -26.91 -21.77 -29.23
CA ARG A 204 -27.87 -22.42 -30.14
C ARG A 204 -27.18 -23.32 -31.17
N VAL A 205 -26.05 -22.87 -31.69
CA VAL A 205 -25.24 -23.61 -32.67
C VAL A 205 -24.59 -24.81 -32.00
N VAL A 206 -24.00 -24.63 -30.82
CA VAL A 206 -23.40 -25.73 -30.01
C VAL A 206 -24.40 -26.84 -29.76
N LYS A 207 -25.64 -26.49 -29.39
CA LYS A 207 -26.74 -27.45 -29.19
C LYS A 207 -27.22 -28.10 -30.46
N ALA A 208 -27.33 -27.34 -31.57
CA ALA A 208 -27.77 -27.88 -32.85
C ALA A 208 -26.80 -28.94 -33.42
N TYR A 209 -25.49 -28.80 -33.12
CA TYR A 209 -24.45 -29.72 -33.54
C TYR A 209 -24.04 -30.74 -32.50
N VAL A 210 -24.71 -30.76 -31.31
CA VAL A 210 -24.42 -31.68 -30.16
C VAL A 210 -22.94 -31.64 -29.80
N ARG A 211 -22.39 -30.43 -29.63
CA ARG A 211 -20.94 -30.21 -29.31
C ARG A 211 -20.69 -29.73 -27.91
N GLU A 212 -21.61 -29.97 -26.97
CA GLU A 212 -21.49 -29.54 -25.57
C GLU A 212 -20.23 -30.09 -24.91
N ASP A 213 -19.95 -31.38 -25.09
CA ASP A 213 -18.78 -32.02 -24.46
C ASP A 213 -17.45 -31.43 -24.94
N TYR A 214 -17.37 -31.06 -26.22
CA TYR A 214 -16.18 -30.38 -26.75
C TYR A 214 -15.96 -29.01 -26.12
N GLU A 215 -17.02 -28.22 -25.99
CA GLU A 215 -16.93 -26.89 -25.38
C GLU A 215 -16.63 -26.98 -23.86
N ILE A 216 -17.18 -27.97 -23.16
CA ILE A 216 -16.86 -28.26 -21.76
C ILE A 216 -15.36 -28.59 -21.61
N ASP A 217 -14.81 -29.49 -22.46
CA ASP A 217 -13.38 -29.85 -22.41
C ASP A 217 -12.47 -28.64 -22.72
N LYS A 218 -12.85 -27.82 -23.71
CA LYS A 218 -12.17 -26.57 -24.05
C LYS A 218 -12.11 -25.61 -22.86
N PHE A 219 -13.26 -25.42 -22.18
CA PHE A 219 -13.36 -24.59 -20.99
C PHE A 219 -12.54 -25.15 -19.83
N HIS A 220 -12.59 -26.46 -19.59
CA HIS A 220 -11.80 -27.14 -18.56
C HIS A 220 -10.31 -26.93 -18.76
N LYS A 221 -9.81 -27.07 -19.98
CA LYS A 221 -8.38 -26.81 -20.31
C LYS A 221 -7.99 -25.37 -20.07
N ALA A 222 -8.82 -24.43 -20.47
CA ALA A 222 -8.56 -23.00 -20.25
C ALA A 222 -8.57 -22.65 -18.74
N SER A 223 -9.56 -23.12 -17.99
CA SER A 223 -9.68 -22.96 -16.55
C SER A 223 -8.50 -23.60 -15.80
N TYR A 224 -8.09 -24.81 -16.19
CA TYR A 224 -6.93 -25.47 -15.58
C TYR A 224 -5.62 -24.71 -15.83
N ASN A 225 -5.43 -24.12 -17.00
CA ASN A 225 -4.28 -23.28 -17.31
C ASN A 225 -4.24 -22.03 -16.42
N ILE A 226 -5.38 -21.37 -16.20
CA ILE A 226 -5.50 -20.23 -15.26
C ILE A 226 -5.15 -20.70 -13.84
N TYR A 227 -5.74 -21.80 -13.37
CA TYR A 227 -5.42 -22.38 -12.05
C TYR A 227 -3.92 -22.61 -11.87
N LYS A 228 -3.25 -23.22 -12.85
CA LYS A 228 -1.81 -23.51 -12.81
C LYS A 228 -0.97 -22.24 -12.69
N MET A 229 -1.35 -21.20 -13.44
CA MET A 229 -0.65 -19.91 -13.41
C MET A 229 -0.92 -19.16 -12.11
N PHE A 230 -2.18 -19.14 -11.67
CA PHE A 230 -2.57 -18.49 -10.41
C PHE A 230 -1.88 -19.14 -9.22
N LYS A 231 -1.85 -20.47 -9.18
CA LYS A 231 -1.13 -21.25 -8.16
C LYS A 231 0.36 -20.87 -8.09
N LYS A 232 1.04 -20.69 -9.24
CA LYS A 232 2.44 -20.24 -9.27
C LYS A 232 2.60 -18.83 -8.70
N ALA A 233 1.70 -17.91 -9.05
CA ALA A 233 1.72 -16.54 -8.54
C ALA A 233 1.53 -16.53 -7.02
N GLU A 234 0.48 -17.21 -6.53
CA GLU A 234 0.14 -17.30 -5.11
C GLU A 234 1.23 -18.00 -4.29
N CYS A 235 1.76 -19.15 -4.73
CA CYS A 235 2.86 -19.83 -4.04
C CYS A 235 4.11 -18.95 -3.93
N THR A 236 4.39 -18.11 -4.96
CA THR A 236 5.51 -17.17 -4.89
C THR A 236 5.20 -16.03 -3.90
N MET A 237 3.95 -15.58 -3.82
CA MET A 237 3.53 -14.51 -2.90
C MET A 237 3.53 -14.98 -1.44
N VAL A 238 3.04 -16.20 -1.18
CA VAL A 238 3.04 -16.79 0.16
C VAL A 238 4.44 -16.96 0.74
N THR A 239 5.47 -17.15 -0.11
CA THR A 239 6.88 -17.25 0.32
C THR A 239 7.38 -15.99 1.05
N ILE A 240 6.74 -14.83 0.86
CA ILE A 240 7.10 -13.58 1.53
C ILE A 240 7.01 -13.74 3.06
N TRP A 241 5.93 -14.36 3.54
CA TRP A 241 5.68 -14.47 4.97
C TRP A 241 6.73 -15.31 5.73
N PRO A 242 7.09 -16.54 5.30
CA PRO A 242 8.15 -17.31 5.93
C PRO A 242 9.52 -16.61 5.91
N VAL A 243 9.86 -15.94 4.80
CA VAL A 243 11.12 -15.19 4.69
C VAL A 243 11.17 -14.04 5.69
N MET A 244 10.05 -13.29 5.83
CA MET A 244 9.91 -12.25 6.84
C MET A 244 10.10 -12.80 8.25
N GLN A 245 9.38 -13.89 8.60
CA GLN A 245 9.47 -14.50 9.92
C GLN A 245 10.88 -15.00 10.24
N PHE A 246 11.52 -15.66 9.28
CA PHE A 246 12.91 -16.10 9.45
C PHE A 246 13.85 -14.92 9.73
N THR A 247 13.69 -13.80 9.02
CA THR A 247 14.52 -12.62 9.23
C THR A 247 14.21 -11.95 10.58
N VAL A 248 12.92 -11.85 10.97
CA VAL A 248 12.52 -11.32 12.28
C VAL A 248 13.18 -12.10 13.41
N TYR A 249 13.01 -13.42 13.41
CA TYR A 249 13.60 -14.26 14.47
C TYR A 249 15.12 -14.28 14.41
N GLY A 250 15.72 -14.25 13.23
CA GLY A 250 17.16 -14.11 13.06
C GLY A 250 17.69 -12.81 13.67
N CYS A 251 17.00 -11.69 13.44
CA CYS A 251 17.34 -10.42 14.06
C CYS A 251 17.18 -10.46 15.60
N ILE A 252 16.06 -10.99 16.10
CA ILE A 252 15.82 -11.11 17.55
C ILE A 252 16.93 -11.93 18.22
N LEU A 253 17.30 -13.08 17.64
CA LEU A 253 18.38 -13.92 18.15
C LEU A 253 19.72 -13.19 18.12
N GLY A 254 20.05 -12.54 17.00
CA GLY A 254 21.30 -11.79 16.85
C GLY A 254 21.41 -10.62 17.84
N ILE A 255 20.32 -9.86 18.01
CA ILE A 255 20.24 -8.73 18.94
C ILE A 255 20.32 -9.21 20.39
N SER A 256 19.58 -10.28 20.74
CA SER A 256 19.59 -10.83 22.09
C SER A 256 20.98 -11.39 22.44
N TRP A 257 21.61 -12.09 21.52
CA TRP A 257 22.97 -12.61 21.70
C TRP A 257 23.99 -11.49 21.90
N LEU A 258 24.05 -10.54 20.96
CA LEU A 258 25.02 -9.44 21.02
C LEU A 258 24.71 -8.52 22.20
N GLY A 259 23.44 -8.23 22.46
CA GLY A 259 22.98 -7.40 23.57
C GLY A 259 23.30 -8.03 24.92
N ALA A 260 23.08 -9.34 25.10
CA ALA A 260 23.44 -10.03 26.32
C ALA A 260 24.96 -9.92 26.61
N HIS A 261 25.81 -10.13 25.59
CA HIS A 261 27.25 -9.93 25.72
C HIS A 261 27.62 -8.50 26.15
N MET A 262 26.94 -7.49 25.55
CA MET A 262 27.20 -6.09 25.87
C MET A 262 26.70 -5.70 27.27
N ILE A 263 25.59 -6.28 27.73
CA ILE A 263 25.08 -6.08 29.09
C ILE A 263 26.07 -6.66 30.12
N VAL A 264 26.56 -7.89 29.91
CA VAL A 264 27.58 -8.49 30.81
C VAL A 264 28.87 -7.69 30.82
N ALA A 265 29.23 -7.07 29.68
CA ALA A 265 30.38 -6.16 29.58
C ALA A 265 30.09 -4.73 30.10
N SER A 266 28.91 -4.47 30.68
CA SER A 266 28.47 -3.14 31.16
C SER A 266 28.52 -2.04 30.12
N GLN A 267 28.34 -2.40 28.82
CA GLN A 267 28.32 -1.48 27.67
C GLN A 267 26.90 -1.11 27.22
N MET A 268 25.89 -1.74 27.77
CA MET A 268 24.49 -1.51 27.45
C MET A 268 23.60 -1.92 28.63
N THR A 269 22.44 -1.25 28.77
CA THR A 269 21.46 -1.56 29.79
C THR A 269 20.41 -2.56 29.30
N THR A 270 19.66 -3.16 30.23
CA THR A 270 18.56 -4.07 29.90
C THR A 270 17.39 -3.33 29.25
N GLY A 271 17.12 -2.09 29.66
CA GLY A 271 16.09 -1.25 29.06
C GLY A 271 16.41 -0.86 27.60
N GLU A 272 17.70 -0.53 27.34
CA GLU A 272 18.18 -0.28 25.97
C GLU A 272 17.97 -1.50 25.06
N LEU A 273 18.29 -2.71 25.56
CA LEU A 273 18.05 -3.95 24.79
C LEU A 273 16.57 -4.14 24.46
N MET A 274 15.67 -3.92 25.41
CA MET A 274 14.22 -4.03 25.19
C MET A 274 13.70 -3.02 24.16
N SER A 275 14.22 -1.78 24.21
CA SER A 275 13.91 -0.76 23.22
C SER A 275 14.38 -1.15 21.82
N LEU A 276 15.60 -1.68 21.69
CA LEU A 276 16.13 -2.18 20.43
C LEU A 276 15.29 -3.31 19.87
N LEU A 277 14.85 -4.28 20.68
CA LEU A 277 13.96 -5.35 20.22
C LEU A 277 12.61 -4.79 19.70
N THR A 278 12.07 -3.78 20.36
CA THR A 278 10.84 -3.11 19.91
C THR A 278 11.03 -2.38 18.57
N TYR A 279 12.15 -1.65 18.43
CA TYR A 279 12.47 -1.00 17.14
C TYR A 279 12.71 -2.00 16.02
N CYS A 280 13.30 -3.17 16.32
CA CYS A 280 13.43 -4.26 15.34
C CYS A 280 12.09 -4.65 14.75
N MET A 281 11.10 -4.92 15.61
CA MET A 281 9.75 -5.26 15.16
C MET A 281 9.12 -4.15 14.33
N THR A 282 9.27 -2.90 14.76
CA THR A 282 8.74 -1.73 14.06
C THR A 282 9.37 -1.57 12.67
N ILE A 283 10.68 -1.70 12.56
CA ILE A 283 11.42 -1.60 11.28
C ILE A 283 10.93 -2.66 10.28
N LEU A 284 10.85 -3.92 10.72
CA LEU A 284 10.48 -5.03 9.86
C LEU A 284 9.01 -4.98 9.43
N MET A 285 8.10 -4.58 10.35
CA MET A 285 6.67 -4.36 10.02
C MET A 285 6.49 -3.21 9.02
N ASN A 286 7.21 -2.11 9.16
CA ASN A 286 7.15 -1.01 8.21
C ASN A 286 7.68 -1.38 6.83
N LEU A 287 8.70 -2.24 6.76
CA LEU A 287 9.19 -2.75 5.47
C LEU A 287 8.12 -3.59 4.74
N MET A 288 7.39 -4.43 5.47
CA MET A 288 6.25 -5.17 4.93
C MET A 288 5.13 -4.25 4.45
N MET A 289 4.82 -3.20 5.23
CA MET A 289 3.83 -2.20 4.85
C MET A 289 4.22 -1.48 3.55
N LEU A 290 5.49 -1.13 3.36
CA LEU A 290 6.00 -0.52 2.12
C LEU A 290 5.78 -1.43 0.90
N ALA A 291 6.00 -2.74 1.04
CA ALA A 291 5.73 -3.69 -0.03
C ALA A 291 4.25 -3.74 -0.41
N MET A 292 3.36 -3.75 0.58
CA MET A 292 1.90 -3.73 0.36
C MET A 292 1.44 -2.44 -0.34
N ILE A 293 2.00 -1.29 0.06
CA ILE A 293 1.74 0.01 -0.58
C ILE A 293 2.11 -0.06 -2.07
N PHE A 294 3.26 -0.63 -2.40
CA PHE A 294 3.72 -0.74 -3.79
C PHE A 294 2.74 -1.57 -4.64
N VAL A 295 2.23 -2.68 -4.14
CA VAL A 295 1.22 -3.51 -4.82
C VAL A 295 -0.05 -2.70 -5.09
N MET A 296 -0.59 -2.05 -4.07
CA MET A 296 -1.81 -1.25 -4.19
C MET A 296 -1.66 -0.08 -5.16
N MET A 297 -0.51 0.58 -5.16
CA MET A 297 -0.20 1.66 -6.11
C MET A 297 -0.14 1.18 -7.55
N THR A 298 0.42 -0.01 -7.81
CA THR A 298 0.45 -0.59 -9.16
C THR A 298 -0.94 -0.96 -9.65
N MET A 299 -1.81 -1.52 -8.81
CA MET A 299 -3.21 -1.81 -9.15
C MET A 299 -4.01 -0.53 -9.48
N SER A 300 -3.85 0.50 -8.66
CA SER A 300 -4.55 1.78 -8.86
C SER A 300 -4.05 2.57 -10.06
N ALA A 301 -2.80 2.35 -10.49
CA ALA A 301 -2.25 2.95 -11.70
C ALA A 301 -3.00 2.51 -12.98
N ALA A 302 -3.56 1.30 -13.01
CA ALA A 302 -4.39 0.82 -14.12
C ALA A 302 -5.70 1.61 -14.23
N SER A 303 -6.42 1.82 -13.10
CA SER A 303 -7.63 2.65 -13.04
C SER A 303 -7.34 4.11 -13.43
N ALA A 304 -6.23 4.67 -12.96
CA ALA A 304 -5.80 6.01 -13.32
C ALA A 304 -5.48 6.18 -14.82
N LYS A 305 -4.95 5.12 -15.47
CA LYS A 305 -4.69 5.11 -16.91
C LYS A 305 -5.99 5.10 -17.72
N ARG A 306 -7.01 4.36 -17.28
CA ARG A 306 -8.33 4.32 -17.93
C ARG A 306 -9.01 5.69 -17.87
N ILE A 307 -9.07 6.34 -16.73
CA ILE A 307 -9.66 7.68 -16.57
C ILE A 307 -8.94 8.70 -17.46
N ARG A 308 -7.60 8.71 -17.47
CA ARG A 308 -6.82 9.63 -18.31
C ARG A 308 -7.08 9.43 -19.82
N SER A 309 -7.37 8.22 -20.27
CA SER A 309 -7.62 7.97 -21.70
C SER A 309 -8.87 8.67 -22.21
N GLU A 310 -9.83 8.96 -21.33
CA GLU A 310 -11.02 9.77 -21.63
C GLU A 310 -10.70 11.25 -21.76
N GLU A 311 -9.97 11.83 -20.79
CA GLU A 311 -9.61 13.25 -20.83
C GLU A 311 -8.79 13.62 -22.06
N ARG A 312 -7.91 12.73 -22.53
CA ARG A 312 -6.98 13.04 -23.62
C ARG A 312 -7.61 13.02 -25.02
N ARG A 313 -8.69 12.26 -25.23
CA ARG A 313 -9.32 12.12 -26.56
C ARG A 313 -10.24 13.28 -26.90
N VAL A 314 -10.92 13.85 -25.92
CA VAL A 314 -11.84 14.99 -26.14
C VAL A 314 -11.10 16.26 -26.57
N GLY A 315 -9.90 16.52 -26.06
CA GLY A 315 -9.13 17.71 -26.39
C GLY A 315 -8.55 17.77 -27.81
N LYS A 316 -8.48 16.65 -28.53
CA LYS A 316 -7.90 16.60 -29.89
C LYS A 316 -8.95 16.61 -31.01
N GLU A 317 -10.14 16.09 -30.79
CA GLU A 317 -11.18 16.00 -31.83
C GLU A 317 -12.07 17.23 -31.88
N CYS A 318 -12.26 17.98 -30.80
CA CYS A 318 -13.01 19.25 -30.80
C CYS A 318 -12.28 20.39 -31.53
N ARG A 319 -10.96 20.36 -31.67
CA ARG A 319 -10.20 21.39 -32.39
C ARG A 319 -10.17 21.21 -33.90
N SER A 320 -10.53 20.04 -34.44
CA SER A 320 -10.43 19.75 -35.88
C SER A 320 -11.76 19.81 -36.63
N ARG A 321 -12.90 20.10 -35.97
CA ARG A 321 -14.22 20.07 -36.58
C ARG A 321 -15.02 21.39 -36.59
N TRP A 322 -14.42 22.46 -36.07
CA TRP A 322 -14.94 23.80 -36.34
C TRP A 322 -14.11 24.47 -37.43
N SER A 323 -14.20 23.96 -38.64
CA SER A 323 -14.07 24.79 -39.83
C SER A 323 -15.50 25.24 -40.18
N PRO A 324 -15.80 26.53 -40.14
CA PRO A 324 -17.05 27.04 -40.65
C PRO A 324 -16.94 27.06 -42.17
N TYR A 325 -17.51 26.10 -42.87
CA TYR A 325 -17.92 26.20 -44.28
C TYR A 325 -18.33 24.81 -44.80
N HIS A 326 -19.49 24.60 -44.91
CA HIS A 326 -20.50 24.46 -45.95
C HIS A 326 -21.78 23.92 -45.39
#